data_c68152c17dc516edcc146e22e3f9a520
#
_entry.id   c68152c17dc516edcc146e22e3f9a520
#
_cell.length_a   1.000
_cell.length_b   1.000
_cell.length_c   1.000
_cell.angle_alpha   90.00
_cell.angle_beta   90.00
_cell.angle_gamma   90.00
#
_symmetry.space_group_name_H-M   'P 1'
#
loop_
_entity.id
_entity.type
_entity.pdbx_description
1 polymer ?
#
loop_
_entity_poly.entity_id
_entity_poly.type
_entity_poly.pdbx_seq_one_letter_code
_entity_poly.pdbx_strand_id
1 'polypeptide(L)'
;MTKKLFTIFVFSAILMFLMTSCGRKSSTPKKLEIPTAVVSIDTIAHFSDAIQCHVHIEFTYLKDNKYAAVNDSLLRMGLLQPDYFSLSYDRLSPQTAIPAFARQYVKEYMEIAQLVRQREKGKSQLIGELTIKTELKAAADDYITALSHIAINNGNGQLTKYMIVRNFSSKDGHLITLQEQFGKDYKEKLTKEIIERLTDREYLDKDDIAGLQAKGYFTGIAPYPADNFILTDDSTVFIYTPGEISQKEVRVAIDN
;
A
#
# COMPACT_ATOMS: atom_id res chain seq x y z
N MET A 1 81.78 23.54 -17.39
CA MET A 1 80.41 23.99 -17.12
C MET A 1 79.49 22.75 -17.17
N THR A 2 79.23 22.12 -16.04
CA THR A 2 78.44 20.87 -15.91
C THR A 2 77.23 21.15 -15.00
N LYS A 3 76.04 21.12 -15.58
CA LYS A 3 74.78 21.22 -14.84
C LYS A 3 74.47 19.87 -14.27
N LYS A 4 74.44 19.79 -12.93
CA LYS A 4 73.97 18.62 -12.23
C LYS A 4 72.44 18.65 -12.20
N LEU A 5 71.82 17.60 -12.80
CA LEU A 5 70.41 17.33 -12.72
C LEU A 5 70.11 16.70 -11.36
N PHE A 6 69.27 17.34 -10.56
CA PHE A 6 68.84 16.83 -9.27
C PHE A 6 67.50 16.13 -9.50
N THR A 7 67.55 14.79 -9.48
CA THR A 7 66.31 13.98 -9.59
C THR A 7 65.70 13.81 -8.22
N ILE A 8 64.56 14.43 -7.97
CA ILE A 8 63.76 14.28 -6.76
C ILE A 8 62.85 13.07 -6.96
N PHE A 9 63.13 11.98 -6.23
CA PHE A 9 62.22 10.85 -6.11
C PHE A 9 61.13 11.21 -5.12
N VAL A 10 59.92 11.49 -5.62
CA VAL A 10 58.73 11.64 -4.78
C VAL A 10 58.16 10.24 -4.54
N PHE A 11 58.36 9.71 -3.33
CA PHE A 11 57.70 8.50 -2.85
C PHE A 11 56.25 8.83 -2.57
N SER A 12 55.36 8.53 -3.52
CA SER A 12 53.91 8.61 -3.32
C SER A 12 53.45 7.38 -2.52
N ALA A 13 53.30 7.54 -1.21
CA ALA A 13 52.64 6.56 -0.37
C ALA A 13 51.14 6.55 -0.72
N ILE A 14 50.72 5.60 -1.54
CA ILE A 14 49.30 5.30 -1.77
C ILE A 14 48.74 4.65 -0.51
N LEU A 15 48.11 5.49 0.32
CA LEU A 15 47.31 5.03 1.46
C LEU A 15 46.03 4.43 0.88
N MET A 16 46.03 3.09 0.70
CA MET A 16 44.78 2.32 0.41
C MET A 16 43.89 2.45 1.62
N PHE A 17 42.96 3.39 1.60
CA PHE A 17 41.76 3.35 2.42
C PHE A 17 40.95 2.13 1.93
N LEU A 18 41.04 1.04 2.65
CA LEU A 18 40.06 -0.05 2.61
C LEU A 18 38.76 0.52 3.17
N MET A 19 37.96 1.12 2.28
CA MET A 19 36.54 1.33 2.53
C MET A 19 35.94 -0.05 2.66
N THR A 20 35.85 -0.56 3.88
CA THR A 20 34.90 -1.62 4.20
C THR A 20 33.53 -1.02 4.04
N SER A 21 33.06 -0.95 2.80
CA SER A 21 31.66 -0.82 2.48
C SER A 21 30.99 -2.02 3.13
N CYS A 22 30.33 -1.83 4.28
CA CYS A 22 29.29 -2.71 4.73
C CYS A 22 28.30 -2.83 3.58
N GLY A 23 28.46 -3.85 2.79
CA GLY A 23 27.54 -4.19 1.70
C GLY A 23 26.19 -4.49 2.32
N ARG A 24 25.33 -3.47 2.38
CA ARG A 24 23.89 -3.62 2.55
C ARG A 24 23.49 -4.56 1.41
N LYS A 25 23.29 -5.84 1.73
CA LYS A 25 22.74 -6.80 0.76
C LYS A 25 21.37 -6.22 0.39
N SER A 26 21.31 -5.55 -0.76
CA SER A 26 20.05 -5.26 -1.43
C SER A 26 19.41 -6.61 -1.71
N SER A 27 18.48 -7.04 -0.89
CA SER A 27 17.71 -8.24 -1.14
C SER A 27 16.94 -8.00 -2.43
N THR A 28 17.39 -8.62 -3.52
CA THR A 28 16.61 -8.64 -4.76
C THR A 28 15.26 -9.24 -4.44
N PRO A 29 14.14 -8.57 -4.80
CA PRO A 29 12.81 -9.09 -4.49
C PRO A 29 12.72 -10.53 -4.99
N LYS A 30 12.46 -11.46 -4.09
CA LYS A 30 12.33 -12.89 -4.41
C LYS A 30 11.17 -13.03 -5.39
N LYS A 31 11.43 -13.65 -6.54
CA LYS A 31 10.39 -13.84 -7.55
C LYS A 31 9.35 -14.80 -6.99
N LEU A 32 8.06 -14.44 -7.09
CA LEU A 32 6.98 -15.34 -6.73
C LEU A 32 6.98 -16.53 -7.70
N GLU A 33 7.25 -17.72 -7.19
CA GLU A 33 7.29 -18.96 -7.99
C GLU A 33 5.89 -19.54 -8.26
N ILE A 34 4.87 -19.03 -7.54
CA ILE A 34 3.48 -19.48 -7.67
C ILE A 34 2.87 -18.85 -8.93
N PRO A 35 2.24 -19.65 -9.82
CA PRO A 35 1.60 -19.13 -11.02
C PRO A 35 0.48 -18.13 -10.69
N THR A 36 0.53 -16.96 -11.32
CA THR A 36 -0.48 -15.91 -11.19
C THR A 36 -1.25 -15.73 -12.49
N ALA A 37 -2.42 -15.11 -12.39
CA ALA A 37 -3.20 -14.61 -13.50
C ALA A 37 -3.79 -13.23 -13.15
N VAL A 38 -4.32 -12.52 -14.14
CA VAL A 38 -4.87 -11.19 -13.97
C VAL A 38 -6.31 -11.17 -14.48
N VAL A 39 -7.22 -10.56 -13.73
CA VAL A 39 -8.50 -10.09 -14.24
C VAL A 39 -8.35 -8.61 -14.52
N SER A 40 -8.56 -8.21 -15.77
CA SER A 40 -8.47 -6.81 -16.19
C SER A 40 -9.84 -6.30 -16.63
N ILE A 41 -10.23 -5.15 -16.11
CA ILE A 41 -11.39 -4.37 -16.52
C ILE A 41 -10.89 -2.98 -16.92
N ASP A 42 -11.28 -2.54 -18.08
CA ASP A 42 -11.06 -1.17 -18.55
C ASP A 42 -12.33 -0.70 -19.25
N THR A 43 -13.07 0.19 -18.61
CA THR A 43 -14.35 0.64 -19.11
C THR A 43 -14.58 2.12 -18.84
N ILE A 44 -15.24 2.77 -19.80
CA ILE A 44 -15.71 4.14 -19.67
C ILE A 44 -17.23 4.10 -19.89
N ALA A 45 -17.97 4.41 -18.83
CA ALA A 45 -19.41 4.52 -18.90
C ALA A 45 -19.81 5.99 -19.10
N HIS A 46 -20.50 6.27 -20.21
CA HIS A 46 -21.04 7.58 -20.55
C HIS A 46 -22.53 7.60 -20.26
N PHE A 47 -22.97 8.46 -19.38
CA PHE A 47 -24.39 8.70 -19.13
C PHE A 47 -24.87 9.97 -19.83
N SER A 48 -24.01 10.98 -19.88
CA SER A 48 -24.16 12.23 -20.64
C SER A 48 -22.78 12.88 -20.80
N ASP A 49 -22.69 13.95 -21.57
CA ASP A 49 -21.44 14.72 -21.71
C ASP A 49 -20.91 15.26 -20.37
N ALA A 50 -21.79 15.35 -19.36
CA ALA A 50 -21.46 15.88 -18.05
C ALA A 50 -21.33 14.81 -16.95
N ILE A 51 -21.68 13.54 -17.23
CA ILE A 51 -21.56 12.43 -16.26
C ILE A 51 -20.87 11.27 -16.96
N GLN A 52 -19.71 10.91 -16.45
CA GLN A 52 -18.91 9.78 -16.94
C GLN A 52 -18.29 9.05 -15.75
N CYS A 53 -18.00 7.77 -15.91
CA CYS A 53 -17.29 6.96 -14.91
C CYS A 53 -16.26 6.08 -15.62
N HIS A 54 -15.00 6.26 -15.27
CA HIS A 54 -13.88 5.45 -15.76
C HIS A 54 -13.52 4.43 -14.67
N VAL A 55 -13.49 3.15 -15.02
CA VAL A 55 -13.09 2.08 -14.11
C VAL A 55 -11.99 1.26 -14.77
N HIS A 56 -10.81 1.29 -14.15
CA HIS A 56 -9.66 0.50 -14.54
C HIS A 56 -9.23 -0.40 -13.38
N ILE A 57 -9.32 -1.72 -13.56
CA ILE A 57 -8.94 -2.71 -12.54
C ILE A 57 -7.99 -3.73 -13.14
N GLU A 58 -6.81 -3.86 -12.59
CA GLU A 58 -5.87 -4.95 -12.84
C GLU A 58 -5.70 -5.75 -11.53
N PHE A 59 -6.44 -6.85 -11.41
CA PHE A 59 -6.42 -7.69 -10.23
C PHE A 59 -5.60 -8.95 -10.47
N THR A 60 -4.39 -9.00 -9.90
CA THR A 60 -3.54 -10.19 -9.93
C THR A 60 -3.97 -11.17 -8.84
N TYR A 61 -4.11 -12.44 -9.19
CA TYR A 61 -4.52 -13.53 -8.29
C TYR A 61 -3.71 -14.81 -8.53
N LEU A 62 -3.76 -15.74 -7.58
CA LEU A 62 -3.09 -17.05 -7.66
C LEU A 62 -3.92 -18.02 -8.51
N LYS A 63 -3.30 -18.60 -9.55
CA LYS A 63 -4.01 -19.31 -10.63
C LYS A 63 -4.60 -20.66 -10.25
N ASP A 64 -4.03 -21.36 -9.27
CA ASP A 64 -4.43 -22.71 -8.92
C ASP A 64 -5.61 -22.75 -7.93
N ASN A 65 -6.54 -23.71 -8.07
CA ASN A 65 -7.68 -23.90 -7.19
C ASN A 65 -7.33 -24.09 -5.72
N LYS A 66 -6.15 -24.63 -5.40
CA LYS A 66 -5.69 -24.75 -4.02
C LYS A 66 -5.55 -23.40 -3.32
N TYR A 67 -5.40 -22.30 -4.08
CA TYR A 67 -5.34 -20.94 -3.57
C TYR A 67 -6.68 -20.21 -3.57
N ALA A 68 -7.80 -20.90 -3.80
CA ALA A 68 -9.12 -20.26 -3.83
C ALA A 68 -9.46 -19.50 -2.54
N ALA A 69 -9.01 -20.01 -1.38
CA ALA A 69 -9.18 -19.32 -0.10
C ALA A 69 -8.37 -18.02 -0.02
N VAL A 70 -7.12 -18.02 -0.51
CA VAL A 70 -6.29 -16.82 -0.59
C VAL A 70 -6.94 -15.78 -1.49
N ASN A 71 -7.39 -16.19 -2.67
CA ASN A 71 -8.03 -15.30 -3.63
C ASN A 71 -9.34 -14.68 -3.08
N ASP A 72 -10.13 -15.45 -2.35
CA ASP A 72 -11.32 -14.94 -1.64
C ASP A 72 -10.93 -13.91 -0.57
N SER A 73 -9.90 -14.19 0.23
CA SER A 73 -9.38 -13.25 1.21
C SER A 73 -8.83 -11.98 0.57
N LEU A 74 -8.14 -12.08 -0.58
CA LEU A 74 -7.66 -10.92 -1.35
C LEU A 74 -8.80 -10.03 -1.80
N LEU A 75 -9.92 -10.60 -2.26
CA LEU A 75 -11.10 -9.82 -2.68
C LEU A 75 -11.76 -9.08 -1.52
N ARG A 76 -11.65 -9.62 -0.28
CA ARG A 76 -12.26 -9.08 0.94
C ARG A 76 -11.34 -8.17 1.75
N MET A 77 -10.12 -7.91 1.30
CA MET A 77 -9.13 -7.13 2.07
C MET A 77 -9.38 -5.61 2.10
N GLY A 78 -10.53 -5.15 1.58
CA GLY A 78 -10.92 -3.74 1.63
C GLY A 78 -10.53 -2.91 0.40
N LEU A 79 -10.05 -3.55 -0.68
CA LEU A 79 -9.71 -2.84 -1.93
C LEU A 79 -10.94 -2.53 -2.79
N LEU A 80 -11.99 -3.34 -2.68
CA LEU A 80 -13.25 -3.17 -3.40
C LEU A 80 -14.22 -2.35 -2.55
N GLN A 81 -14.23 -1.04 -2.73
CA GLN A 81 -15.08 -0.11 -2.01
C GLN A 81 -16.04 0.61 -2.98
N PRO A 82 -17.35 0.66 -2.70
CA PRO A 82 -18.06 0.03 -1.55
C PRO A 82 -17.96 -1.50 -1.52
N ASP A 83 -18.01 -2.07 -0.32
CA ASP A 83 -17.94 -3.52 -0.16
C ASP A 83 -19.30 -4.17 -0.45
N TYR A 84 -19.50 -4.61 -1.68
CA TYR A 84 -20.74 -5.30 -2.11
C TYR A 84 -20.79 -6.79 -1.71
N PHE A 85 -19.68 -7.32 -1.18
CA PHE A 85 -19.53 -8.75 -0.91
C PHE A 85 -19.50 -9.09 0.58
N SER A 86 -19.53 -8.10 1.48
CA SER A 86 -19.42 -8.30 2.93
C SER A 86 -20.45 -9.29 3.50
N LEU A 87 -21.65 -9.32 2.93
CA LEU A 87 -22.73 -10.20 3.34
C LEU A 87 -22.77 -11.54 2.59
N SER A 88 -21.87 -11.77 1.63
CA SER A 88 -21.80 -13.04 0.91
C SER A 88 -21.02 -14.07 1.72
N TYR A 89 -21.65 -15.22 1.99
CA TYR A 89 -20.99 -16.37 2.62
C TYR A 89 -20.34 -17.31 1.60
N ASP A 90 -20.65 -17.13 0.31
CA ASP A 90 -20.06 -17.92 -0.76
C ASP A 90 -18.62 -17.48 -1.01
N ARG A 91 -17.76 -18.46 -1.34
CA ARG A 91 -16.38 -18.17 -1.74
C ARG A 91 -16.38 -17.41 -3.06
N LEU A 92 -15.75 -16.25 -3.07
CA LEU A 92 -15.63 -15.42 -4.25
C LEU A 92 -14.49 -15.90 -5.17
N SER A 93 -14.72 -15.83 -6.47
CA SER A 93 -13.65 -15.99 -7.45
C SER A 93 -13.35 -14.65 -8.12
N PRO A 94 -12.06 -14.33 -8.39
CA PRO A 94 -11.70 -13.07 -9.04
C PRO A 94 -12.38 -12.86 -10.40
N GLN A 95 -12.55 -13.93 -11.17
CA GLN A 95 -13.15 -13.90 -12.50
C GLN A 95 -14.62 -13.48 -12.48
N THR A 96 -15.34 -13.75 -11.41
CA THR A 96 -16.76 -13.36 -11.26
C THR A 96 -16.93 -12.11 -10.43
N ALA A 97 -16.18 -11.96 -9.34
CA ALA A 97 -16.33 -10.85 -8.40
C ALA A 97 -15.88 -9.51 -9.00
N ILE A 98 -14.72 -9.45 -9.68
CA ILE A 98 -14.20 -8.20 -10.23
C ILE A 98 -15.13 -7.58 -11.29
N PRO A 99 -15.61 -8.32 -12.31
CA PRO A 99 -16.58 -7.77 -13.25
C PRO A 99 -17.91 -7.39 -12.60
N ALA A 100 -18.38 -8.14 -11.60
CA ALA A 100 -19.61 -7.82 -10.88
C ALA A 100 -19.45 -6.51 -10.09
N PHE A 101 -18.34 -6.36 -9.38
CA PHE A 101 -17.99 -5.12 -8.68
C PHE A 101 -17.96 -3.93 -9.62
N ALA A 102 -17.22 -4.02 -10.74
CA ALA A 102 -17.08 -2.92 -11.68
C ALA A 102 -18.46 -2.45 -12.23
N ARG A 103 -19.35 -3.40 -12.58
CA ARG A 103 -20.71 -3.06 -13.05
C ARG A 103 -21.53 -2.35 -11.97
N GLN A 104 -21.49 -2.86 -10.73
CA GLN A 104 -22.24 -2.27 -9.63
C GLN A 104 -21.69 -0.89 -9.26
N TYR A 105 -20.37 -0.73 -9.24
CA TYR A 105 -19.71 0.57 -8.99
C TYR A 105 -20.14 1.63 -10.01
N VAL A 106 -20.08 1.29 -11.31
CA VAL A 106 -20.53 2.20 -12.38
C VAL A 106 -21.98 2.59 -12.23
N LYS A 107 -22.86 1.62 -11.95
CA LYS A 107 -24.29 1.86 -11.74
C LYS A 107 -24.55 2.84 -10.59
N GLU A 108 -23.96 2.58 -9.42
CA GLU A 108 -24.16 3.43 -8.23
C GLU A 108 -23.54 4.82 -8.42
N TYR A 109 -22.34 4.89 -9.04
CA TYR A 109 -21.77 6.18 -9.39
C TYR A 109 -22.71 7.03 -10.24
N MET A 110 -23.29 6.46 -11.30
CA MET A 110 -24.22 7.13 -12.17
C MET A 110 -25.47 7.64 -11.44
N GLU A 111 -26.05 6.81 -10.55
CA GLU A 111 -27.23 7.18 -9.75
C GLU A 111 -26.91 8.36 -8.81
N ILE A 112 -25.76 8.30 -8.11
CA ILE A 112 -25.32 9.38 -7.21
C ILE A 112 -25.02 10.67 -8.00
N ALA A 113 -24.31 10.56 -9.12
CA ALA A 113 -23.95 11.70 -9.97
C ALA A 113 -25.19 12.43 -10.52
N GLN A 114 -26.24 11.67 -10.89
CA GLN A 114 -27.52 12.26 -11.30
C GLN A 114 -28.16 13.07 -10.16
N LEU A 115 -28.22 12.51 -8.96
CA LEU A 115 -28.79 13.19 -7.80
C LEU A 115 -28.03 14.48 -7.44
N VAL A 116 -26.69 14.44 -7.48
CA VAL A 116 -25.85 15.62 -7.25
C VAL A 116 -26.14 16.68 -8.31
N ARG A 117 -26.15 16.30 -9.59
CA ARG A 117 -26.41 17.22 -10.69
C ARG A 117 -27.80 17.84 -10.64
N GLN A 118 -28.83 17.09 -10.26
CA GLN A 118 -30.19 17.62 -10.07
C GLN A 118 -30.20 18.70 -8.96
N ARG A 119 -29.53 18.42 -7.82
CA ARG A 119 -29.42 19.37 -6.71
C ARG A 119 -28.69 20.65 -7.13
N GLU A 120 -27.68 20.56 -7.95
CA GLU A 120 -26.88 21.68 -8.45
C GLU A 120 -27.44 22.32 -9.74
N LYS A 121 -28.69 22.00 -10.11
CA LYS A 121 -29.38 22.54 -11.27
C LYS A 121 -28.62 22.36 -12.59
N GLY A 122 -27.95 21.22 -12.75
CA GLY A 122 -27.27 20.83 -13.97
C GLY A 122 -25.91 21.50 -14.24
N LYS A 123 -25.35 22.23 -13.26
CA LYS A 123 -24.10 23.00 -13.45
C LYS A 123 -22.83 22.18 -13.36
N SER A 124 -22.86 21.04 -12.66
CA SER A 124 -21.65 20.24 -12.40
C SER A 124 -21.32 19.31 -13.54
N GLN A 125 -20.03 19.19 -13.82
CA GLN A 125 -19.46 18.10 -14.58
C GLN A 125 -18.90 17.08 -13.58
N LEU A 126 -19.35 15.83 -13.70
CA LEU A 126 -19.04 14.74 -12.76
C LEU A 126 -18.36 13.61 -13.54
N ILE A 127 -17.03 13.61 -13.52
CA ILE A 127 -16.20 12.57 -14.12
C ILE A 127 -15.54 11.80 -13.00
N GLY A 128 -16.08 10.61 -12.72
CA GLY A 128 -15.52 9.69 -11.74
C GLY A 128 -14.43 8.82 -12.31
N GLU A 129 -13.47 8.47 -11.50
CA GLU A 129 -12.38 7.56 -11.86
C GLU A 129 -12.13 6.59 -10.70
N LEU A 130 -12.03 5.31 -11.03
CA LEU A 130 -11.57 4.27 -10.12
C LEU A 130 -10.44 3.50 -10.79
N THR A 131 -9.27 3.48 -10.18
CA THR A 131 -8.16 2.61 -10.58
C THR A 131 -7.79 1.71 -9.42
N ILE A 132 -7.72 0.39 -9.67
CA ILE A 132 -7.23 -0.62 -8.72
C ILE A 132 -6.19 -1.45 -9.44
N LYS A 133 -4.97 -1.51 -8.87
CA LYS A 133 -3.92 -2.39 -9.38
C LYS A 133 -3.36 -3.22 -8.23
N THR A 134 -3.53 -4.53 -8.31
CA THR A 134 -3.03 -5.48 -7.31
C THR A 134 -1.83 -6.25 -7.86
N GLU A 135 -0.75 -6.26 -7.09
CA GLU A 135 0.46 -7.02 -7.34
C GLU A 135 0.67 -8.04 -6.22
N LEU A 136 1.14 -9.24 -6.57
CA LEU A 136 1.52 -10.26 -5.61
C LEU A 136 3.05 -10.44 -5.64
N LYS A 137 3.66 -10.39 -4.47
CA LYS A 137 5.12 -10.57 -4.31
C LYS A 137 5.40 -11.70 -3.33
N ALA A 138 6.45 -12.46 -3.58
CA ALA A 138 7.00 -13.33 -2.56
C ALA A 138 7.67 -12.45 -1.50
N ALA A 139 7.27 -12.60 -0.26
CA ALA A 139 7.99 -12.08 0.89
C ALA A 139 8.95 -13.15 1.44
N ALA A 140 9.72 -12.83 2.49
CA ALA A 140 10.53 -13.80 3.19
C ALA A 140 9.66 -14.97 3.71
N ASP A 141 10.26 -16.16 3.80
CA ASP A 141 9.73 -17.32 4.52
C ASP A 141 8.28 -17.73 4.29
N ASP A 142 7.93 -18.13 3.06
CA ASP A 142 6.61 -18.70 2.74
C ASP A 142 5.43 -17.70 2.84
N TYR A 143 5.68 -16.40 2.78
CA TYR A 143 4.63 -15.38 2.73
C TYR A 143 4.42 -14.84 1.33
N ILE A 144 3.18 -14.46 1.04
CA ILE A 144 2.78 -13.71 -0.15
C ILE A 144 2.28 -12.35 0.31
N THR A 145 2.94 -11.30 -0.16
CA THR A 145 2.47 -9.92 0.07
C THR A 145 1.64 -9.47 -1.12
N ALA A 146 0.39 -9.12 -0.88
CA ALA A 146 -0.49 -8.48 -1.84
C ALA A 146 -0.43 -6.96 -1.64
N LEU A 147 -0.05 -6.25 -2.70
CA LEU A 147 0.04 -4.79 -2.76
C LEU A 147 -1.04 -4.28 -3.70
N SER A 148 -2.01 -3.54 -3.19
CA SER A 148 -3.08 -2.94 -4.01
C SER A 148 -2.98 -1.43 -3.98
N HIS A 149 -2.70 -0.85 -5.14
CA HIS A 149 -2.71 0.59 -5.36
C HIS A 149 -4.10 1.02 -5.81
N ILE A 150 -4.71 1.93 -5.08
CA ILE A 150 -6.04 2.43 -5.33
C ILE A 150 -5.96 3.94 -5.62
N ALA A 151 -6.67 4.40 -6.66
CA ALA A 151 -6.86 5.80 -6.96
C ALA A 151 -8.35 6.04 -7.26
N ILE A 152 -8.96 6.98 -6.55
CA ILE A 152 -10.39 7.29 -6.65
C ILE A 152 -10.58 8.79 -6.83
N ASN A 153 -11.37 9.15 -7.84
CA ASN A 153 -11.95 10.48 -8.00
C ASN A 153 -13.49 10.35 -8.10
N ASN A 154 -14.18 10.87 -7.11
CA ASN A 154 -15.63 10.80 -7.03
C ASN A 154 -16.36 11.86 -7.90
N GLY A 155 -15.68 12.42 -8.89
CA GLY A 155 -16.26 13.42 -9.80
C GLY A 155 -16.14 14.87 -9.30
N ASN A 156 -15.51 15.09 -8.15
CA ASN A 156 -15.25 16.43 -7.61
C ASN A 156 -13.87 17.00 -8.01
N GLY A 157 -13.13 16.30 -8.89
CA GLY A 157 -11.78 16.65 -9.31
C GLY A 157 -10.68 16.32 -8.30
N GLN A 158 -11.02 15.82 -7.12
CA GLN A 158 -10.04 15.45 -6.10
C GLN A 158 -9.68 13.96 -6.22
N LEU A 159 -8.44 13.69 -6.62
CA LEU A 159 -7.91 12.33 -6.71
C LEU A 159 -7.30 11.90 -5.37
N THR A 160 -7.88 10.89 -4.76
CA THR A 160 -7.33 10.22 -3.56
C THR A 160 -6.56 8.98 -3.97
N LYS A 161 -5.32 8.85 -3.51
CA LYS A 161 -4.46 7.68 -3.75
C LYS A 161 -4.03 7.08 -2.44
N TYR A 162 -4.09 5.74 -2.35
CA TYR A 162 -3.60 4.99 -1.18
C TYR A 162 -3.23 3.57 -1.55
N MET A 163 -2.58 2.87 -0.63
CA MET A 163 -2.16 1.50 -0.81
C MET A 163 -2.71 0.62 0.30
N ILE A 164 -3.27 -0.53 -0.07
CA ILE A 164 -3.64 -1.60 0.85
C ILE A 164 -2.64 -2.74 0.69
N VAL A 165 -2.11 -3.21 1.80
CA VAL A 165 -1.19 -4.35 1.87
C VAL A 165 -1.78 -5.42 2.76
N ARG A 166 -1.69 -6.68 2.33
CA ARG A 166 -2.00 -7.84 3.16
C ARG A 166 -0.96 -8.92 2.93
N ASN A 167 -0.59 -9.58 4.00
CA ASN A 167 0.37 -10.68 3.98
C ASN A 167 -0.37 -11.98 4.23
N PHE A 168 -0.08 -12.99 3.42
CA PHE A 168 -0.73 -14.31 3.48
C PHE A 168 0.32 -15.41 3.56
N SER A 169 0.01 -16.48 4.28
CA SER A 169 0.78 -17.71 4.22
C SER A 169 0.66 -18.34 2.82
N SER A 170 1.78 -18.68 2.20
CA SER A 170 1.79 -19.39 0.91
C SER A 170 1.35 -20.86 1.05
N LYS A 171 1.34 -21.42 2.27
CA LYS A 171 1.01 -22.82 2.55
C LYS A 171 -0.49 -23.07 2.54
N ASP A 172 -1.24 -22.25 3.25
CA ASP A 172 -2.68 -22.44 3.51
C ASP A 172 -3.52 -21.18 3.25
N GLY A 173 -2.87 -20.04 2.97
CA GLY A 173 -3.55 -18.82 2.57
C GLY A 173 -4.19 -18.03 3.70
N HIS A 174 -3.90 -18.35 4.97
CA HIS A 174 -4.41 -17.52 6.04
C HIS A 174 -3.74 -16.14 6.06
N LEU A 175 -4.46 -15.14 6.55
CA LEU A 175 -3.97 -13.78 6.70
C LEU A 175 -2.96 -13.73 7.87
N ILE A 176 -1.75 -13.25 7.60
CA ILE A 176 -0.72 -13.01 8.63
C ILE A 176 -1.10 -11.77 9.43
N THR A 177 -1.28 -11.94 10.73
CA THR A 177 -1.63 -10.85 11.65
C THR A 177 -0.41 -10.30 12.38
N LEU A 178 -0.52 -9.07 12.90
CA LEU A 178 0.52 -8.49 13.76
C LEU A 178 0.76 -9.32 15.02
N GLN A 179 -0.29 -9.92 15.59
CA GLN A 179 -0.16 -10.80 16.77
C GLN A 179 0.65 -12.05 16.45
N GLU A 180 0.48 -12.63 15.27
CA GLU A 180 1.23 -13.79 14.82
C GLU A 180 2.70 -13.46 14.58
N GLN A 181 2.96 -12.29 14.00
CA GLN A 181 4.31 -11.84 13.67
C GLN A 181 5.10 -11.34 14.90
N PHE A 182 4.46 -10.61 15.82
CA PHE A 182 5.13 -9.92 16.93
C PHE A 182 4.74 -10.43 18.33
N GLY A 183 3.85 -11.44 18.42
CA GLY A 183 3.41 -11.99 19.70
C GLY A 183 2.25 -11.22 20.33
N LYS A 184 1.85 -11.66 21.54
CA LYS A 184 0.62 -11.18 22.19
C LYS A 184 0.66 -9.70 22.60
N ASP A 185 1.83 -9.22 23.00
CA ASP A 185 2.01 -7.85 23.53
C ASP A 185 2.41 -6.83 22.45
N TYR A 186 2.20 -7.20 21.19
CA TYR A 186 2.64 -6.39 20.03
C TYR A 186 2.08 -4.97 20.02
N LYS A 187 0.85 -4.77 20.50
CA LYS A 187 0.18 -3.46 20.42
C LYS A 187 0.96 -2.38 21.15
N GLU A 188 1.30 -2.63 22.41
CA GLU A 188 2.02 -1.66 23.24
C GLU A 188 3.41 -1.38 22.67
N LYS A 189 4.17 -2.44 22.36
CA LYS A 189 5.53 -2.35 21.82
C LYS A 189 5.53 -1.56 20.50
N LEU A 190 4.74 -1.98 19.51
CA LEU A 190 4.71 -1.34 18.19
C LEU A 190 4.16 0.08 18.24
N THR A 191 3.15 0.35 19.08
CA THR A 191 2.62 1.72 19.26
C THR A 191 3.73 2.65 19.76
N LYS A 192 4.51 2.23 20.76
CA LYS A 192 5.61 3.03 21.28
C LYS A 192 6.67 3.31 20.21
N GLU A 193 7.09 2.30 19.46
CA GLU A 193 8.07 2.46 18.38
C GLU A 193 7.55 3.36 17.26
N ILE A 194 6.26 3.25 16.89
CA ILE A 194 5.62 4.14 15.90
C ILE A 194 5.62 5.59 16.38
N ILE A 195 5.26 5.85 17.65
CA ILE A 195 5.30 7.20 18.23
C ILE A 195 6.73 7.74 18.18
N GLU A 196 7.72 6.96 18.62
CA GLU A 196 9.13 7.35 18.63
C GLU A 196 9.60 7.71 17.20
N ARG A 197 9.31 6.88 16.19
CA ARG A 197 9.67 7.18 14.80
C ARG A 197 8.96 8.42 14.22
N LEU A 198 7.71 8.68 14.65
CA LEU A 198 6.98 9.87 14.22
C LEU A 198 7.48 11.13 14.91
N THR A 199 7.74 11.10 16.23
CA THR A 199 8.31 12.24 16.97
C THR A 199 9.69 12.61 16.45
N ASP A 200 10.57 11.63 16.21
CA ASP A 200 11.88 11.87 15.58
C ASP A 200 11.76 12.55 14.22
N ARG A 201 10.84 12.07 13.36
CA ARG A 201 10.59 12.63 12.03
C ARG A 201 10.11 14.08 12.07
N GLU A 202 9.28 14.41 13.07
CA GLU A 202 8.69 15.74 13.23
C GLU A 202 9.51 16.68 14.13
N TYR A 203 10.69 16.21 14.58
CA TYR A 203 11.58 16.96 15.48
C TYR A 203 10.88 17.37 16.80
N LEU A 204 10.12 16.44 17.37
CA LEU A 204 9.42 16.59 18.65
C LEU A 204 10.18 15.87 19.76
N ASP A 205 9.86 16.20 21.01
CA ASP A 205 10.36 15.45 22.14
C ASP A 205 9.85 14.00 22.12
N LYS A 206 10.64 13.09 22.69
CA LYS A 206 10.28 11.68 22.75
C LYS A 206 8.93 11.50 23.43
N ASP A 207 8.07 10.68 22.82
CA ASP A 207 6.73 10.35 23.29
C ASP A 207 5.74 11.56 23.36
N ASP A 208 6.05 12.67 22.66
CA ASP A 208 5.16 13.85 22.59
C ASP A 208 3.96 13.61 21.68
N ILE A 209 2.97 12.89 22.22
CA ILE A 209 1.70 12.62 21.52
C ILE A 209 0.94 13.92 21.23
N ALA A 210 0.97 14.90 22.15
CA ALA A 210 0.28 16.17 21.97
C ALA A 210 0.89 16.98 20.80
N GLY A 211 2.21 16.97 20.69
CA GLY A 211 2.94 17.54 19.54
C GLY A 211 2.58 16.85 18.22
N LEU A 212 2.50 15.53 18.19
CA LEU A 212 2.06 14.78 17.02
C LEU A 212 0.61 15.15 16.63
N GLN A 213 -0.30 15.27 17.60
CA GLN A 213 -1.69 15.68 17.34
C GLN A 213 -1.76 17.11 16.79
N ALA A 214 -0.94 18.01 17.29
CA ALA A 214 -0.84 19.38 16.78
C ALA A 214 -0.27 19.42 15.34
N LYS A 215 0.54 18.45 14.95
CA LYS A 215 1.03 18.25 13.58
C LYS A 215 0.00 17.54 12.67
N GLY A 216 -1.13 17.10 13.21
CA GLY A 216 -2.21 16.44 12.46
C GLY A 216 -2.10 14.92 12.38
N TYR A 217 -1.29 14.27 13.25
CA TYR A 217 -1.27 12.83 13.43
C TYR A 217 -2.18 12.40 14.58
N PHE A 218 -2.90 11.30 14.43
CA PHE A 218 -3.77 10.72 15.47
C PHE A 218 -4.73 11.72 16.15
N THR A 219 -5.20 12.72 15.39
CA THR A 219 -6.10 13.75 15.95
C THR A 219 -7.40 13.14 16.43
N GLY A 220 -7.64 13.20 17.75
CA GLY A 220 -8.84 12.67 18.39
C GLY A 220 -8.88 11.15 18.58
N ILE A 221 -7.80 10.44 18.27
CA ILE A 221 -7.67 8.99 18.47
C ILE A 221 -6.36 8.65 19.18
N ALA A 222 -6.34 7.50 19.88
CA ALA A 222 -5.11 7.00 20.46
C ALA A 222 -4.20 6.40 19.35
N PRO A 223 -2.87 6.54 19.43
CA PRO A 223 -1.95 5.87 18.53
C PRO A 223 -2.09 4.34 18.56
N TYR A 224 -1.91 3.69 17.42
CA TYR A 224 -2.01 2.25 17.24
C TYR A 224 -1.17 1.77 16.05
N PRO A 225 -0.73 0.50 15.99
CA PRO A 225 -0.09 -0.06 14.81
C PRO A 225 -1.15 -0.42 13.75
N ALA A 226 -0.95 0.04 12.50
CA ALA A 226 -1.85 -0.28 11.39
C ALA A 226 -1.79 -1.77 11.02
N ASP A 227 -2.94 -2.38 10.72
CA ASP A 227 -3.00 -3.73 10.14
C ASP A 227 -2.55 -3.77 8.66
N ASN A 228 -2.25 -2.61 8.10
CA ASN A 228 -1.74 -2.40 6.75
C ASN A 228 -0.22 -2.25 6.82
N PHE A 229 0.53 -3.34 6.59
CA PHE A 229 1.98 -3.35 6.76
C PHE A 229 2.69 -4.22 5.72
N ILE A 230 3.94 -3.86 5.39
CA ILE A 230 4.85 -4.63 4.54
C ILE A 230 5.91 -5.27 5.44
N LEU A 231 6.08 -6.58 5.30
CA LEU A 231 7.19 -7.32 5.91
C LEU A 231 8.38 -7.31 4.95
N THR A 232 9.55 -6.89 5.43
CA THR A 232 10.83 -7.01 4.73
C THR A 232 11.81 -7.80 5.60
N ASP A 233 12.97 -8.15 5.06
CA ASP A 233 14.00 -8.90 5.81
C ASP A 233 14.51 -8.10 7.02
N ASP A 234 14.56 -6.76 6.92
CA ASP A 234 15.19 -5.89 7.92
C ASP A 234 14.19 -5.04 8.71
N SER A 235 12.96 -4.89 8.23
CA SER A 235 11.99 -3.96 8.81
C SER A 235 10.54 -4.32 8.51
N THR A 236 9.65 -3.80 9.33
CA THR A 236 8.21 -3.78 9.08
C THR A 236 7.79 -2.34 8.79
N VAL A 237 7.14 -2.12 7.64
CA VAL A 237 6.66 -0.78 7.24
C VAL A 237 5.15 -0.71 7.42
N PHE A 238 4.70 0.03 8.42
CA PHE A 238 3.29 0.34 8.66
C PHE A 238 2.82 1.43 7.70
N ILE A 239 1.62 1.26 7.14
CA ILE A 239 1.04 2.18 6.16
C ILE A 239 -0.35 2.59 6.64
N TYR A 240 -0.50 3.86 6.93
CA TYR A 240 -1.78 4.47 7.27
C TYR A 240 -2.34 5.16 6.03
N THR A 241 -3.57 4.86 5.69
CA THR A 241 -4.23 5.46 4.51
C THR A 241 -4.62 6.93 4.78
N PRO A 242 -4.79 7.75 3.73
CA PRO A 242 -5.24 9.13 3.90
C PRO A 242 -6.55 9.23 4.68
N GLY A 243 -6.57 10.06 5.71
CA GLY A 243 -7.72 10.23 6.62
C GLY A 243 -7.72 9.26 7.80
N GLU A 244 -6.83 8.27 7.86
CA GLU A 244 -6.75 7.32 8.98
C GLU A 244 -6.12 7.95 10.21
N ILE A 245 -4.90 8.42 10.12
CA ILE A 245 -4.20 9.13 11.21
C ILE A 245 -3.75 10.53 10.80
N SER A 246 -3.77 10.85 9.51
CA SER A 246 -3.40 12.14 8.94
C SER A 246 -4.13 12.33 7.60
N GLN A 247 -4.16 13.57 7.08
CA GLN A 247 -4.76 13.87 5.78
C GLN A 247 -4.09 13.18 4.59
N LYS A 248 -2.83 12.76 4.76
CA LYS A 248 -2.04 12.06 3.73
C LYS A 248 -1.70 10.65 4.17
N GLU A 249 -1.31 9.80 3.22
CA GLU A 249 -0.71 8.50 3.53
C GLU A 249 0.55 8.69 4.39
N VAL A 250 0.63 7.94 5.49
CA VAL A 250 1.78 7.94 6.40
C VAL A 250 2.42 6.57 6.42
N ARG A 251 3.73 6.52 6.26
CA ARG A 251 4.52 5.29 6.38
C ARG A 251 5.49 5.40 7.53
N VAL A 252 5.53 4.35 8.35
CA VAL A 252 6.44 4.25 9.49
C VAL A 252 7.19 2.92 9.40
N ALA A 253 8.51 2.97 9.25
CA ALA A 253 9.36 1.79 9.26
C ALA A 253 9.89 1.53 10.67
N ILE A 254 9.80 0.28 11.12
CA ILE A 254 10.34 -0.21 12.37
C ILE A 254 11.31 -1.34 12.04
N ASP A 255 12.50 -1.32 12.61
CA ASP A 255 13.51 -2.37 12.42
C ASP A 255 13.04 -3.66 13.13
N ASN A 256 13.23 -4.84 12.49
CA ASN A 256 12.82 -6.15 13.01
C ASN A 256 13.75 -6.64 14.13
#